data_fd0933af28d2e94c496f467237a1a1f2
#
_entry.id   fd0933af28d2e94c496f467237a1a1f2
#
_cell.length_a   1.000
_cell.length_b   1.000
_cell.length_c   1.000
_cell.angle_alpha   90.00
_cell.angle_beta   90.00
_cell.angle_gamma   90.00
#
_symmetry.space_group_name_H-M   'P 1'
#
loop_
_entity.id
_entity.type
_entity.pdbx_description
1 polymer ?
#
loop_
_entity_poly.entity_id
_entity_poly.type
_entity_poly.pdbx_seq_one_letter_code
_entity_poly.pdbx_strand_id
1 'polypeptide(L)'
;ADLAFPHHENEIAQSEAANGCEFVHYWLHNGFINIDNKKMSKSLGNFFTVREAAAAYGYDCIRMFMLMSHYRSPLNYSGEILMQAKNALERLNTAKKNLEFFMANGKDGELTETETAFVAALPKFREKFCAAMDDDFNTADAIAAIFELVRDVNAAVSPASDPTKALAKVCYD
;
A
#
# COMPACT_ATOMS: atom_id res chain seq x y z
N ALA A 1 7.25 -23.90 -0.82
CA ALA A 1 7.67 -25.29 -0.89
C ALA A 1 7.65 -25.98 0.48
N ASP A 2 8.02 -25.28 1.57
CA ASP A 2 8.20 -25.87 2.90
C ASP A 2 6.90 -26.37 3.57
N LEU A 3 5.76 -25.88 3.12
CA LEU A 3 4.44 -26.25 3.65
C LEU A 3 3.67 -27.20 2.72
N ALA A 4 4.17 -27.54 1.55
CA ALA A 4 3.44 -28.38 0.61
C ALA A 4 3.12 -29.74 1.22
N PHE A 5 4.13 -30.41 1.79
CA PHE A 5 3.94 -31.65 2.52
C PHE A 5 4.58 -31.56 3.93
N PRO A 6 3.87 -31.97 5.00
CA PRO A 6 2.51 -32.56 4.97
C PRO A 6 1.35 -31.55 5.09
N HIS A 7 1.62 -30.24 5.22
CA HIS A 7 0.61 -29.26 5.65
C HIS A 7 -0.50 -29.06 4.61
N HIS A 8 -0.18 -28.61 3.41
CA HIS A 8 -1.19 -28.34 2.37
C HIS A 8 -1.91 -29.62 1.91
N GLU A 9 -1.20 -30.74 1.82
CA GLU A 9 -1.83 -32.03 1.51
C GLU A 9 -2.88 -32.42 2.55
N ASN A 10 -2.61 -32.17 3.84
CA ASN A 10 -3.56 -32.42 4.90
C ASN A 10 -4.74 -31.43 4.88
N GLU A 11 -4.49 -30.15 4.55
CA GLU A 11 -5.56 -29.15 4.40
C GLU A 11 -6.51 -29.52 3.26
N ILE A 12 -5.96 -29.92 2.12
CA ILE A 12 -6.75 -30.40 0.96
C ILE A 12 -7.57 -31.61 1.37
N ALA A 13 -6.92 -32.64 1.92
CA ALA A 13 -7.60 -33.89 2.30
C ALA A 13 -8.74 -33.66 3.30
N GLN A 14 -8.53 -32.85 4.33
CA GLN A 14 -9.55 -32.54 5.33
C GLN A 14 -10.71 -31.73 4.75
N SER A 15 -10.40 -30.68 3.99
CA SER A 15 -11.41 -29.76 3.47
C SER A 15 -12.26 -30.41 2.39
N GLU A 16 -11.66 -31.16 1.46
CA GLU A 16 -12.38 -31.84 0.39
C GLU A 16 -13.21 -33.01 0.91
N ALA A 17 -12.69 -33.78 1.86
CA ALA A 17 -13.45 -34.85 2.50
C ALA A 17 -14.67 -34.32 3.28
N ALA A 18 -14.55 -33.14 3.92
CA ALA A 18 -15.64 -32.55 4.68
C ALA A 18 -16.69 -31.87 3.81
N ASN A 19 -16.30 -31.23 2.73
CA ASN A 19 -17.17 -30.36 1.94
C ASN A 19 -17.60 -30.97 0.59
N GLY A 20 -16.90 -31.98 0.10
CA GLY A 20 -17.21 -32.65 -1.18
C GLY A 20 -16.93 -31.79 -2.43
N CYS A 21 -16.08 -30.79 -2.31
CA CYS A 21 -15.70 -29.90 -3.42
C CYS A 21 -14.22 -29.51 -3.31
N GLU A 22 -13.67 -29.01 -4.40
CA GLU A 22 -12.30 -28.52 -4.43
C GLU A 22 -12.06 -27.46 -3.34
N PHE A 23 -10.94 -27.58 -2.60
CA PHE A 23 -10.65 -26.74 -1.45
C PHE A 23 -10.22 -25.33 -1.89
N VAL A 24 -9.29 -25.23 -2.83
CA VAL A 24 -8.67 -23.95 -3.22
C VAL A 24 -8.17 -24.00 -4.65
N HIS A 25 -8.45 -22.93 -5.42
CA HIS A 25 -7.98 -22.81 -6.79
C HIS A 25 -6.57 -22.22 -6.91
N TYR A 26 -6.16 -21.36 -5.95
CA TYR A 26 -4.88 -20.66 -5.98
C TYR A 26 -4.21 -20.67 -4.63
N TRP A 27 -2.89 -20.93 -4.64
CA TRP A 27 -2.04 -20.93 -3.46
C TRP A 27 -1.10 -19.75 -3.48
N LEU A 28 -1.16 -18.88 -2.46
CA LEU A 28 -0.25 -17.77 -2.29
C LEU A 28 0.55 -17.97 -0.99
N HIS A 29 1.86 -17.77 -1.06
CA HIS A 29 2.77 -17.96 0.07
C HIS A 29 3.52 -16.67 0.36
N ASN A 30 3.41 -16.19 1.58
CA ASN A 30 4.17 -15.03 2.07
C ASN A 30 5.62 -15.38 2.35
N GLY A 31 6.50 -14.38 2.19
CA GLY A 31 7.85 -14.43 2.74
C GLY A 31 7.85 -14.37 4.27
N PHE A 32 9.02 -14.66 4.86
CA PHE A 32 9.21 -14.61 6.31
C PHE A 32 9.41 -13.17 6.79
N ILE A 33 9.08 -12.92 8.07
CA ILE A 33 9.48 -11.69 8.76
C ILE A 33 10.78 -11.99 9.52
N ASN A 34 11.80 -11.22 9.21
CA ASN A 34 13.06 -11.15 9.94
C ASN A 34 13.04 -9.94 10.88
N ILE A 35 13.83 -9.99 11.94
CA ILE A 35 14.05 -8.88 12.87
C ILE A 35 15.53 -8.55 12.85
N ASP A 36 15.88 -7.33 12.46
CA ASP A 36 17.27 -6.89 12.31
C ASP A 36 18.11 -7.91 11.51
N ASN A 37 17.57 -8.36 10.38
CA ASN A 37 18.14 -9.36 9.48
C ASN A 37 18.37 -10.75 10.11
N LYS A 38 17.73 -11.04 11.23
CA LYS A 38 17.76 -12.37 11.89
C LYS A 38 16.36 -12.98 11.87
N LYS A 39 16.30 -14.30 11.75
CA LYS A 39 15.03 -15.03 11.84
C LYS A 39 14.33 -14.72 13.16
N MET A 40 13.05 -14.33 13.10
CA MET A 40 12.22 -14.19 14.28
C MET A 40 12.00 -15.55 14.94
N SER A 41 12.31 -15.68 16.23
CA SER A 41 11.98 -16.87 17.00
C SER A 41 11.85 -16.57 18.49
N LYS A 42 10.98 -17.34 19.17
CA LYS A 42 10.81 -17.22 20.62
C LYS A 42 12.10 -17.58 21.38
N SER A 43 12.87 -18.55 20.87
CA SER A 43 14.13 -18.98 21.47
C SER A 43 15.24 -17.93 21.41
N LEU A 44 15.19 -17.02 20.44
CA LEU A 44 16.14 -15.92 20.33
C LEU A 44 15.72 -14.66 21.10
N GLY A 45 14.54 -14.68 21.74
CA GLY A 45 14.02 -13.53 22.49
C GLY A 45 13.69 -12.31 21.65
N ASN A 46 13.67 -12.44 20.31
CA ASN A 46 13.37 -11.37 19.37
C ASN A 46 11.94 -11.46 18.81
N PHE A 47 11.05 -12.15 19.50
CA PHE A 47 9.65 -12.30 19.14
C PHE A 47 8.81 -11.17 19.72
N PHE A 48 7.92 -10.59 18.90
CA PHE A 48 6.87 -9.67 19.33
C PHE A 48 5.57 -9.96 18.57
N THR A 49 4.46 -9.50 19.12
CA THR A 49 3.15 -9.65 18.50
C THR A 49 2.80 -8.44 17.63
N VAL A 50 1.90 -8.63 16.67
CA VAL A 50 1.33 -7.52 15.89
C VAL A 50 0.68 -6.49 16.81
N ARG A 51 0.08 -6.92 17.94
CA ARG A 51 -0.55 -6.03 18.92
C ARG A 51 0.47 -5.11 19.60
N GLU A 52 1.61 -5.63 19.98
CA GLU A 52 2.70 -4.84 20.58
C GLU A 52 3.28 -3.85 19.56
N ALA A 53 3.52 -4.28 18.33
CA ALA A 53 3.97 -3.40 17.26
C ALA A 53 2.93 -2.31 16.96
N ALA A 54 1.64 -2.64 16.92
CA ALA A 54 0.56 -1.69 16.69
C ALA A 54 0.38 -0.68 17.82
N ALA A 55 0.66 -1.07 19.06
CA ALA A 55 0.64 -0.15 20.20
C ALA A 55 1.70 0.96 20.06
N ALA A 56 2.85 0.67 19.42
CA ALA A 56 3.93 1.62 19.20
C ALA A 56 3.77 2.46 17.94
N TYR A 57 3.29 1.86 16.83
CA TYR A 57 3.31 2.48 15.50
C TYR A 57 1.92 2.69 14.87
N GLY A 58 0.88 2.06 15.39
CA GLY A 58 -0.46 2.02 14.79
C GLY A 58 -0.62 0.91 13.74
N TYR A 59 -1.85 0.42 13.57
CA TYR A 59 -2.16 -0.65 12.61
C TYR A 59 -1.94 -0.23 11.15
N ASP A 60 -2.25 1.02 10.80
CA ASP A 60 -2.08 1.51 9.44
C ASP A 60 -0.61 1.58 9.02
N CYS A 61 0.28 1.92 9.97
CA CYS A 61 1.72 1.90 9.74
C CYS A 61 2.21 0.46 9.47
N ILE A 62 1.70 -0.52 10.22
CA ILE A 62 2.05 -1.93 10.00
C ILE A 62 1.52 -2.42 8.65
N ARG A 63 0.31 -2.05 8.27
CA ARG A 63 -0.22 -2.36 6.93
C ARG A 63 0.63 -1.76 5.82
N MET A 64 1.02 -0.48 5.95
CA MET A 64 1.92 0.17 5.00
C MET A 64 3.25 -0.57 4.91
N PHE A 65 3.87 -0.92 6.04
CA PHE A 65 5.10 -1.69 6.10
C PHE A 65 5.00 -3.02 5.33
N MET A 66 3.90 -3.78 5.54
CA MET A 66 3.67 -5.04 4.85
C MET A 66 3.50 -4.86 3.33
N LEU A 67 2.85 -3.79 2.89
CA LEU A 67 2.56 -3.53 1.49
C LEU A 67 3.73 -2.89 0.72
N MET A 68 4.71 -2.33 1.41
CA MET A 68 5.91 -1.71 0.78
C MET A 68 6.87 -2.73 0.16
N SER A 69 6.64 -4.02 0.36
CA SER A 69 7.42 -5.10 -0.24
C SER A 69 6.49 -6.10 -0.90
N HIS A 70 7.00 -6.80 -1.92
CA HIS A 70 6.26 -7.88 -2.54
C HIS A 70 6.02 -9.00 -1.52
N TYR A 71 4.81 -9.58 -1.46
CA TYR A 71 4.40 -10.55 -0.44
C TYR A 71 5.30 -11.81 -0.38
N ARG A 72 5.90 -12.22 -1.50
CA ARG A 72 6.83 -13.36 -1.56
C ARG A 72 8.21 -13.07 -0.98
N SER A 73 8.57 -11.79 -0.84
CA SER A 73 9.89 -11.39 -0.36
C SER A 73 9.94 -11.43 1.16
N PRO A 74 11.07 -11.85 1.76
CA PRO A 74 11.26 -11.69 3.19
C PRO A 74 11.21 -10.23 3.60
N LEU A 75 10.45 -9.94 4.66
CA LEU A 75 10.35 -8.62 5.26
C LEU A 75 11.33 -8.50 6.41
N ASN A 76 12.09 -7.41 6.46
CA ASN A 76 12.92 -7.10 7.63
C ASN A 76 12.22 -6.06 8.50
N TYR A 77 11.82 -6.46 9.70
CA TYR A 77 11.25 -5.56 10.70
C TYR A 77 12.40 -4.88 11.46
N SER A 78 12.46 -3.57 11.36
CA SER A 78 13.33 -2.73 12.18
C SER A 78 12.62 -1.40 12.48
N GLY A 79 13.04 -0.70 13.54
CA GLY A 79 12.48 0.60 13.88
C GLY A 79 12.67 1.63 12.76
N GLU A 80 13.77 1.54 12.01
CA GLU A 80 14.04 2.42 10.87
C GLU A 80 13.04 2.20 9.73
N ILE A 81 12.79 0.94 9.35
CA ILE A 81 11.86 0.60 8.26
C ILE A 81 10.42 0.96 8.65
N LEU A 82 10.04 0.75 9.91
CA LEU A 82 8.72 1.20 10.38
C LEU A 82 8.58 2.72 10.38
N MET A 83 9.65 3.45 10.69
CA MET A 83 9.63 4.91 10.57
C MET A 83 9.49 5.36 9.10
N GLN A 84 10.12 4.66 8.15
CA GLN A 84 9.92 4.91 6.72
C GLN A 84 8.46 4.67 6.31
N ALA A 85 7.84 3.56 6.77
CA ALA A 85 6.43 3.27 6.53
C ALA A 85 5.50 4.35 7.12
N LYS A 86 5.80 4.82 8.34
CA LYS A 86 5.06 5.90 8.98
C LYS A 86 5.17 7.21 8.19
N ASN A 87 6.37 7.58 7.77
CA ASN A 87 6.58 8.79 6.96
C ASN A 87 5.86 8.68 5.60
N ALA A 88 5.86 7.50 4.98
CA ALA A 88 5.12 7.25 3.75
C ALA A 88 3.60 7.46 3.95
N LEU A 89 3.03 6.90 5.02
CA LEU A 89 1.62 7.09 5.37
C LEU A 89 1.29 8.56 5.67
N GLU A 90 2.15 9.26 6.40
CA GLU A 90 1.97 10.69 6.70
C GLU A 90 1.99 11.55 5.42
N ARG A 91 2.80 11.20 4.42
CA ARG A 91 2.80 11.88 3.12
C ARG A 91 1.47 11.73 2.40
N LEU A 92 0.86 10.53 2.39
CA LEU A 92 -0.46 10.31 1.81
C LEU A 92 -1.54 11.11 2.54
N ASN A 93 -1.52 11.07 3.88
CA ASN A 93 -2.46 11.84 4.71
C ASN A 93 -2.32 13.36 4.51
N THR A 94 -1.10 13.85 4.33
CA THR A 94 -0.83 15.26 4.07
C THR A 94 -1.37 15.68 2.68
N ALA A 95 -1.14 14.86 1.66
CA ALA A 95 -1.69 15.11 0.33
C ALA A 95 -3.22 15.18 0.35
N LYS A 96 -3.88 14.24 1.04
CA LYS A 96 -5.32 14.26 1.23
C LYS A 96 -5.81 15.55 1.90
N LYS A 97 -5.18 15.96 3.01
CA LYS A 97 -5.53 17.21 3.71
C LYS A 97 -5.31 18.45 2.84
N ASN A 98 -4.26 18.46 2.02
CA ASN A 98 -4.05 19.55 1.06
C ASN A 98 -5.18 19.64 0.05
N LEU A 99 -5.63 18.52 -0.50
CA LEU A 99 -6.76 18.49 -1.41
C LEU A 99 -8.03 18.98 -0.73
N GLU A 100 -8.34 18.51 0.49
CA GLU A 100 -9.48 19.00 1.29
C GLU A 100 -9.41 20.52 1.52
N PHE A 101 -8.21 21.06 1.80
CA PHE A 101 -8.01 22.48 1.96
C PHE A 101 -8.32 23.25 0.67
N PHE A 102 -7.80 22.81 -0.49
CA PHE A 102 -8.04 23.51 -1.77
C PHE A 102 -9.45 23.31 -2.31
N MET A 103 -10.12 22.21 -1.98
CA MET A 103 -11.56 22.06 -2.24
C MET A 103 -12.40 23.13 -1.53
N ALA A 104 -11.97 23.56 -0.36
CA ALA A 104 -12.66 24.61 0.41
C ALA A 104 -12.21 26.03 0.02
N ASN A 105 -10.91 26.23 -0.25
CA ASN A 105 -10.27 27.54 -0.34
C ASN A 105 -9.66 27.87 -1.73
N GLY A 106 -9.69 26.97 -2.69
CA GLY A 106 -9.21 27.20 -4.05
C GLY A 106 -10.08 28.20 -4.82
N LYS A 107 -9.67 28.54 -6.04
CA LYS A 107 -10.44 29.42 -6.92
C LYS A 107 -11.79 28.82 -7.29
N ASP A 108 -12.82 29.62 -7.30
CA ASP A 108 -14.11 29.25 -7.88
C ASP A 108 -14.00 29.27 -9.41
N GLY A 109 -14.68 28.31 -10.06
CA GLY A 109 -14.76 28.23 -11.51
C GLY A 109 -14.53 26.81 -12.03
N GLU A 110 -14.57 26.71 -13.35
CA GLU A 110 -14.27 25.49 -14.08
C GLU A 110 -12.76 25.27 -14.20
N LEU A 111 -12.34 24.04 -14.59
CA LEU A 111 -10.94 23.73 -14.85
C LEU A 111 -10.35 24.65 -15.91
N THR A 112 -9.17 25.19 -15.65
CA THR A 112 -8.38 25.89 -16.65
C THR A 112 -7.89 24.92 -17.73
N GLU A 113 -7.39 25.44 -18.83
CA GLU A 113 -6.80 24.62 -19.92
C GLU A 113 -5.65 23.73 -19.39
N THR A 114 -4.79 24.30 -18.57
CA THR A 114 -3.66 23.58 -17.95
C THR A 114 -4.14 22.47 -17.01
N GLU A 115 -5.14 22.75 -16.20
CA GLU A 115 -5.74 21.77 -15.29
C GLU A 115 -6.47 20.67 -16.04
N THR A 116 -7.17 21.00 -17.13
CA THR A 116 -7.80 20.02 -18.00
C THR A 116 -6.77 19.06 -18.62
N ALA A 117 -5.64 19.58 -19.08
CA ALA A 117 -4.55 18.77 -19.60
C ALA A 117 -3.94 17.87 -18.52
N PHE A 118 -3.80 18.36 -17.27
CA PHE A 118 -3.35 17.58 -16.15
C PHE A 118 -4.33 16.43 -15.81
N VAL A 119 -5.62 16.72 -15.71
CA VAL A 119 -6.67 15.72 -15.45
C VAL A 119 -6.68 14.64 -16.53
N ALA A 120 -6.53 15.03 -17.81
CA ALA A 120 -6.45 14.06 -18.92
C ALA A 120 -5.26 13.09 -18.80
N ALA A 121 -4.21 13.47 -18.06
CA ALA A 121 -3.04 12.60 -17.83
C ALA A 121 -3.16 11.68 -16.60
N LEU A 122 -4.17 11.85 -15.72
CA LEU A 122 -4.32 11.04 -14.51
C LEU A 122 -4.54 9.54 -14.76
N PRO A 123 -5.25 9.09 -15.81
CA PRO A 123 -5.48 7.68 -16.07
C PRO A 123 -4.20 6.84 -16.14
N LYS A 124 -3.07 7.41 -16.57
CA LYS A 124 -1.77 6.71 -16.61
C LYS A 124 -1.33 6.11 -15.27
N PHE A 125 -1.68 6.78 -14.16
CA PHE A 125 -1.30 6.29 -12.82
C PHE A 125 -2.15 5.10 -12.40
N ARG A 126 -3.43 5.10 -12.75
CA ARG A 126 -4.31 3.96 -12.55
C ARG A 126 -3.86 2.76 -13.39
N GLU A 127 -3.48 2.99 -14.64
CA GLU A 127 -2.94 1.94 -15.51
C GLU A 127 -1.67 1.32 -14.91
N LYS A 128 -0.72 2.15 -14.42
CA LYS A 128 0.48 1.68 -13.72
C LYS A 128 0.13 0.86 -12.47
N PHE A 129 -0.80 1.36 -11.66
CA PHE A 129 -1.25 0.66 -10.46
C PHE A 129 -1.86 -0.71 -10.81
N CYS A 130 -2.78 -0.76 -11.77
CA CYS A 130 -3.41 -2.01 -12.19
C CYS A 130 -2.38 -2.98 -12.78
N ALA A 131 -1.48 -2.51 -13.64
CA ALA A 131 -0.43 -3.34 -14.20
C ALA A 131 0.47 -3.97 -13.12
N ALA A 132 0.83 -3.22 -12.07
CA ALA A 132 1.59 -3.75 -10.95
C ALA A 132 0.79 -4.78 -10.14
N MET A 133 -0.50 -4.53 -9.92
CA MET A 133 -1.37 -5.47 -9.19
C MET A 133 -1.66 -6.73 -10.00
N ASP A 134 -1.74 -6.64 -11.32
CA ASP A 134 -1.91 -7.78 -12.23
C ASP A 134 -0.64 -8.63 -12.36
N ASP A 135 0.53 -8.05 -12.02
CA ASP A 135 1.81 -8.75 -11.93
C ASP A 135 2.00 -9.34 -10.53
N ASP A 136 1.27 -10.43 -10.26
CA ASP A 136 1.39 -11.21 -9.01
C ASP A 136 1.21 -10.38 -7.72
N PHE A 137 0.28 -9.43 -7.73
CA PHE A 137 0.01 -8.54 -6.59
C PHE A 137 1.26 -7.76 -6.14
N ASN A 138 2.00 -7.18 -7.08
CA ASN A 138 3.18 -6.36 -6.78
C ASN A 138 2.78 -5.03 -6.14
N THR A 139 2.46 -5.10 -4.85
CA THR A 139 2.03 -3.93 -4.04
C THR A 139 3.12 -2.88 -3.91
N ALA A 140 4.39 -3.25 -3.99
CA ALA A 140 5.51 -2.31 -3.93
C ALA A 140 5.47 -1.32 -5.11
N ASP A 141 5.34 -1.84 -6.34
CA ASP A 141 5.24 -1.00 -7.54
C ASP A 141 3.87 -0.28 -7.63
N ALA A 142 2.80 -0.92 -7.16
CA ALA A 142 1.49 -0.26 -7.05
C ALA A 142 1.54 0.96 -6.13
N ILE A 143 2.19 0.87 -4.96
CA ILE A 143 2.43 1.99 -4.05
C ILE A 143 3.34 3.05 -4.69
N ALA A 144 4.36 2.64 -5.45
CA ALA A 144 5.21 3.59 -6.18
C ALA A 144 4.39 4.43 -7.17
N ALA A 145 3.44 3.81 -7.90
CA ALA A 145 2.53 4.52 -8.79
C ALA A 145 1.64 5.53 -8.04
N ILE A 146 1.16 5.19 -6.83
CA ILE A 146 0.43 6.13 -5.96
C ILE A 146 1.32 7.31 -5.56
N PHE A 147 2.58 7.08 -5.18
CA PHE A 147 3.48 8.18 -4.81
C PHE A 147 3.90 9.06 -5.98
N GLU A 148 3.96 8.52 -7.20
CA GLU A 148 4.12 9.31 -8.42
C GLU A 148 2.90 10.23 -8.61
N LEU A 149 1.68 9.69 -8.50
CA LEU A 149 0.44 10.47 -8.55
C LEU A 149 0.44 11.59 -7.50
N VAL A 150 0.71 11.27 -6.24
CA VAL A 150 0.74 12.23 -5.14
C VAL A 150 1.76 13.35 -5.38
N ARG A 151 2.92 13.04 -5.93
CA ARG A 151 3.94 14.04 -6.30
C ARG A 151 3.39 15.01 -7.35
N ASP A 152 2.80 14.49 -8.41
CA ASP A 152 2.29 15.30 -9.53
C ASP A 152 1.05 16.10 -9.10
N VAL A 153 0.17 15.50 -8.29
CA VAL A 153 -0.98 16.19 -7.68
C VAL A 153 -0.53 17.33 -6.76
N ASN A 154 0.46 17.10 -5.88
CA ASN A 154 1.00 18.15 -5.01
C ASN A 154 1.64 19.30 -5.77
N ALA A 155 2.18 19.05 -6.96
CA ALA A 155 2.70 20.11 -7.83
C ALA A 155 1.56 20.92 -8.49
N ALA A 156 0.51 20.22 -8.95
CA ALA A 156 -0.64 20.85 -9.59
C ALA A 156 -1.59 21.56 -8.60
N VAL A 157 -1.72 21.02 -7.38
CA VAL A 157 -2.58 21.55 -6.31
C VAL A 157 -1.71 22.09 -5.16
N SER A 158 -1.16 23.28 -5.35
CA SER A 158 -0.28 23.96 -4.41
C SER A 158 -0.59 25.46 -4.34
N PRO A 159 -0.14 26.17 -3.31
CA PRO A 159 -0.27 27.63 -3.24
C PRO A 159 0.35 28.37 -4.44
N ALA A 160 1.41 27.79 -5.02
CA ALA A 160 2.10 28.40 -6.15
C ALA A 160 1.34 28.24 -7.48
N SER A 161 0.55 27.18 -7.63
CA SER A 161 -0.28 26.94 -8.82
C SER A 161 -1.64 27.63 -8.76
N ASP A 162 -2.07 28.05 -7.57
CA ASP A 162 -3.34 28.77 -7.32
C ASP A 162 -4.55 28.02 -7.95
N PRO A 163 -4.78 26.74 -7.54
CA PRO A 163 -5.64 25.82 -8.25
C PRO A 163 -7.12 26.13 -8.05
N THR A 164 -7.95 25.67 -9.02
CA THR A 164 -9.40 25.67 -8.86
C THR A 164 -9.88 24.64 -7.85
N LYS A 165 -11.01 24.89 -7.19
CA LYS A 165 -11.73 23.90 -6.36
C LYS A 165 -12.11 22.66 -7.17
N ALA A 166 -12.42 22.86 -8.45
CA ALA A 166 -12.76 21.78 -9.38
C ALA A 166 -11.58 20.81 -9.56
N LEU A 167 -10.35 21.33 -9.75
CA LEU A 167 -9.15 20.48 -9.84
C LEU A 167 -8.93 19.69 -8.55
N ALA A 168 -8.96 20.38 -7.41
CA ALA A 168 -8.75 19.73 -6.11
C ALA A 168 -9.77 18.59 -5.87
N LYS A 169 -11.02 18.79 -6.27
CA LYS A 169 -12.06 17.76 -6.16
C LYS A 169 -11.78 16.57 -7.08
N VAL A 170 -11.45 16.79 -8.35
CA VAL A 170 -11.12 15.70 -9.29
C VAL A 170 -9.92 14.90 -8.82
N CYS A 171 -8.93 15.55 -8.22
CA CYS A 171 -7.76 14.84 -7.65
C CYS A 171 -8.06 14.09 -6.36
N TYR A 172 -9.12 14.46 -5.63
CA TYR A 172 -9.54 13.81 -4.40
C TYR A 172 -10.38 12.55 -4.66
N ASP A 173 -11.28 12.58 -5.66
CA ASP A 173 -12.18 11.49 -6.08
C ASP A 173 -11.43 10.38 -6.85
#